data_df96bed6fd6c00129518e0a27c1727ed
#
_entry.id   df96bed6fd6c00129518e0a27c1727ed
#
_cell.length_a   1.000
_cell.length_b   1.000
_cell.length_c   1.000
_cell.angle_alpha   90.00
_cell.angle_beta   90.00
_cell.angle_gamma   90.00
#
_symmetry.space_group_name_H-M   'P 1'
#
loop_
_entity.id
_entity.type
_entity.pdbx_description
1 polymer ?
#
loop_
_entity_poly.entity_id
_entity_poly.type
_entity_poly.pdbx_seq_one_letter_code
_entity_poly.pdbx_strand_id
1 'polypeptide(L)'
;MDATIVFPNQLFKSSPALSRKREIFILQDPLFFSDTEYPAFFHKNKILLHLLSIDYYRQELSDSGYDVQIIEVEQLQNQDNYISFFKKNNITEIYFCDPVDYVITKRLGIATKKLKLKTYKYDTPLFMLNSEDVRDEFSNKKFHFMAAFYKRQRKRYNILMNDDGSPIGEKWSFDHENRKRFPKNMEAPEIPAIDYQEDIFVKHKNHILSRYSLNPGTCLLYTSDAADE
;
A
#
# COMPACT_ATOMS: atom_id res chain seq x y z
N MET A 1 -7.74 -1.30 -25.24
CA MET A 1 -7.02 -2.44 -24.64
C MET A 1 -7.41 -2.62 -23.18
N ASP A 2 -7.17 -3.81 -22.64
CA ASP A 2 -7.40 -4.10 -21.23
C ASP A 2 -6.13 -3.83 -20.44
N ALA A 3 -6.26 -3.22 -19.26
CA ALA A 3 -5.13 -2.84 -18.43
C ALA A 3 -5.34 -3.21 -16.95
N THR A 4 -4.29 -3.59 -16.28
CA THR A 4 -4.26 -3.69 -14.81
C THR A 4 -3.70 -2.39 -14.23
N ILE A 5 -4.40 -1.82 -13.25
CA ILE A 5 -3.99 -0.59 -12.57
C ILE A 5 -3.57 -0.93 -11.14
N VAL A 6 -2.39 -0.45 -10.75
CA VAL A 6 -1.80 -0.65 -9.43
C VAL A 6 -1.41 0.71 -8.83
N PHE A 7 -1.64 0.90 -7.53
CA PHE A 7 -1.27 2.12 -6.80
C PHE A 7 -0.12 1.85 -5.82
N PRO A 8 0.61 2.88 -5.37
CA PRO A 8 1.79 2.73 -4.50
C PRO A 8 1.53 2.02 -3.16
N ASN A 9 0.29 2.00 -2.69
CA ASN A 9 -0.13 1.27 -1.47
C ASN A 9 -0.60 -0.16 -1.75
N GLN A 10 -0.49 -0.65 -2.99
CA GLN A 10 -1.05 -1.93 -3.46
C GLN A 10 -0.03 -2.84 -4.14
N LEU A 11 1.23 -2.77 -3.72
CA LEU A 11 2.31 -3.58 -4.26
C LEU A 11 2.26 -5.01 -3.68
N PHE A 12 1.20 -5.75 -4.02
CA PHE A 12 0.95 -7.08 -3.48
C PHE A 12 1.65 -8.16 -4.28
N LYS A 13 2.38 -9.04 -3.61
CA LYS A 13 3.01 -10.22 -4.21
C LYS A 13 1.97 -11.12 -4.93
N SER A 14 0.78 -11.24 -4.34
CA SER A 14 -0.36 -11.99 -4.89
C SER A 14 -1.56 -11.08 -5.01
N SER A 15 -1.65 -10.34 -6.11
CA SER A 15 -2.80 -9.48 -6.40
C SER A 15 -3.79 -10.17 -7.31
N PRO A 16 -5.11 -10.19 -6.99
CA PRO A 16 -6.13 -10.78 -7.85
C PRO A 16 -6.34 -10.02 -9.16
N ALA A 17 -5.84 -8.79 -9.26
CA ALA A 17 -5.93 -7.99 -10.48
C ALA A 17 -4.82 -8.31 -11.51
N LEU A 18 -3.73 -8.97 -11.11
CA LEU A 18 -2.62 -9.26 -12.01
C LEU A 18 -2.97 -10.31 -13.06
N SER A 19 -2.51 -10.09 -14.28
CA SER A 19 -2.61 -11.05 -15.38
C SER A 19 -1.52 -10.82 -16.42
N ARG A 20 -0.86 -11.88 -16.87
CA ARG A 20 0.12 -11.82 -17.97
C ARG A 20 -0.49 -11.51 -19.35
N LYS A 21 -1.82 -11.48 -19.44
CA LYS A 21 -2.54 -11.15 -20.66
C LYS A 21 -2.84 -9.67 -20.81
N ARG A 22 -2.48 -8.86 -19.81
CA ARG A 22 -2.77 -7.44 -19.76
C ARG A 22 -1.52 -6.68 -19.34
N GLU A 23 -1.31 -5.52 -19.91
CA GLU A 23 -0.31 -4.58 -19.48
C GLU A 23 -0.67 -4.05 -18.08
N ILE A 24 0.33 -3.91 -17.23
CA ILE A 24 0.20 -3.42 -15.87
C ILE A 24 0.76 -2.00 -15.80
N PHE A 25 -0.05 -1.07 -15.33
CA PHE A 25 0.36 0.31 -15.08
C PHE A 25 0.42 0.56 -13.58
N ILE A 26 1.61 0.83 -13.05
CA ILE A 26 1.80 1.31 -11.69
C ILE A 26 1.70 2.83 -11.72
N LEU A 27 0.60 3.37 -11.20
CA LEU A 27 0.33 4.80 -11.22
C LEU A 27 0.94 5.47 -9.99
N GLN A 28 1.94 6.33 -10.17
CA GLN A 28 2.43 7.20 -9.10
C GLN A 28 1.40 8.31 -8.84
N ASP A 29 0.26 7.95 -8.23
CA ASP A 29 -0.77 8.94 -7.91
C ASP A 29 -0.20 10.06 -7.04
N PRO A 30 -0.44 11.33 -7.39
CA PRO A 30 0.06 12.50 -6.66
C PRO A 30 -0.23 12.49 -5.16
N LEU A 31 -1.30 11.83 -4.73
CA LEU A 31 -1.68 11.70 -3.31
C LEU A 31 -0.56 11.10 -2.43
N PHE A 32 0.34 10.31 -3.02
CA PHE A 32 1.47 9.68 -2.31
C PHE A 32 2.77 10.50 -2.39
N PHE A 33 2.82 11.52 -3.24
CA PHE A 33 4.03 12.28 -3.53
C PHE A 33 3.87 13.78 -3.30
N SER A 34 3.10 14.44 -4.15
CA SER A 34 2.83 15.89 -4.08
C SER A 34 1.57 16.19 -4.87
N ASP A 35 0.47 16.34 -4.19
CA ASP A 35 -0.85 16.55 -4.79
C ASP A 35 -1.20 18.03 -4.80
N THR A 36 -1.75 18.53 -5.90
CA THR A 36 -2.17 19.93 -6.04
C THR A 36 -3.55 20.21 -5.45
N GLU A 37 -4.45 19.20 -5.45
CA GLU A 37 -5.79 19.31 -4.86
C GLU A 37 -5.81 19.01 -3.36
N TYR A 38 -4.92 18.09 -2.94
CA TYR A 38 -4.78 17.64 -1.55
C TYR A 38 -3.32 17.80 -1.11
N PRO A 39 -2.81 19.04 -0.99
CA PRO A 39 -1.39 19.31 -0.76
C PRO A 39 -0.92 18.75 0.58
N ALA A 40 0.17 17.99 0.53
CA ALA A 40 0.87 17.49 1.71
C ALA A 40 2.38 17.50 1.45
N PHE A 41 3.13 18.07 2.41
CA PHE A 41 4.59 18.02 2.38
C PHE A 41 5.08 16.77 3.11
N PHE A 42 5.17 15.68 2.36
CA PHE A 42 5.65 14.42 2.92
C PHE A 42 7.15 14.48 3.25
N HIS A 43 7.55 13.78 4.30
CA HIS A 43 8.95 13.57 4.62
C HIS A 43 9.67 12.88 3.44
N LYS A 44 10.90 13.30 3.15
CA LYS A 44 11.72 12.77 2.04
C LYS A 44 11.85 11.24 2.09
N ASN A 45 12.01 10.64 3.27
CA ASN A 45 12.11 9.18 3.41
C ASN A 45 10.82 8.45 3.03
N LYS A 46 9.64 9.06 3.24
CA LYS A 46 8.37 8.46 2.78
C LYS A 46 8.30 8.42 1.26
N ILE A 47 8.70 9.51 0.60
CA ILE A 47 8.74 9.59 -0.86
C ILE A 47 9.76 8.59 -1.41
N LEU A 48 10.95 8.52 -0.80
CA LEU A 48 12.00 7.56 -1.15
C LEU A 48 11.49 6.12 -1.05
N LEU A 49 10.83 5.79 0.07
CA LEU A 49 10.26 4.45 0.26
C LEU A 49 9.28 4.09 -0.85
N HIS A 50 8.37 5.00 -1.24
CA HIS A 50 7.44 4.75 -2.33
C HIS A 50 8.16 4.51 -3.66
N LEU A 51 9.14 5.36 -4.02
CA LEU A 51 9.87 5.23 -5.27
C LEU A 51 10.66 3.91 -5.34
N LEU A 52 11.38 3.57 -4.26
CA LEU A 52 12.11 2.31 -4.17
C LEU A 52 11.16 1.10 -4.26
N SER A 53 10.09 1.11 -3.47
CA SER A 53 9.12 0.00 -3.46
C SER A 53 8.48 -0.22 -4.83
N ILE A 54 8.18 0.85 -5.56
CA ILE A 54 7.62 0.79 -6.92
C ILE A 54 8.63 0.17 -7.89
N ASP A 55 9.89 0.61 -7.88
CA ASP A 55 10.93 0.07 -8.78
C ASP A 55 11.22 -1.40 -8.48
N TYR A 56 11.35 -1.80 -7.21
CA TYR A 56 11.51 -3.20 -6.83
C TYR A 56 10.31 -4.05 -7.27
N TYR A 57 9.09 -3.57 -7.04
CA TYR A 57 7.90 -4.30 -7.44
C TYR A 57 7.78 -4.43 -8.96
N ARG A 58 8.08 -3.36 -9.72
CA ARG A 58 8.15 -3.42 -11.17
C ARG A 58 9.15 -4.48 -11.63
N GLN A 59 10.35 -4.53 -11.02
CA GLN A 59 11.37 -5.51 -11.36
C GLN A 59 10.87 -6.94 -11.07
N GLU A 60 10.34 -7.19 -9.87
CA GLU A 60 9.79 -8.50 -9.48
C GLU A 60 8.71 -8.99 -10.46
N LEU A 61 7.81 -8.10 -10.86
CA LEU A 61 6.77 -8.44 -11.83
C LEU A 61 7.36 -8.71 -13.23
N SER A 62 8.31 -7.89 -13.69
CA SER A 62 8.96 -8.08 -14.98
C SER A 62 9.74 -9.39 -15.05
N ASP A 63 10.48 -9.74 -14.00
CA ASP A 63 11.20 -11.00 -13.87
C ASP A 63 10.25 -12.20 -13.84
N SER A 64 9.03 -11.97 -13.36
CA SER A 64 7.94 -12.96 -13.38
C SER A 64 7.18 -13.04 -14.73
N GLY A 65 7.61 -12.27 -15.74
CA GLY A 65 7.07 -12.30 -17.10
C GLY A 65 5.79 -11.47 -17.29
N TYR A 66 5.58 -10.46 -16.46
CA TYR A 66 4.52 -9.45 -16.67
C TYR A 66 5.07 -8.27 -17.48
N ASP A 67 4.20 -7.67 -18.30
CA ASP A 67 4.47 -6.39 -18.95
C ASP A 67 4.05 -5.26 -18.03
N VAL A 68 5.02 -4.45 -17.56
CA VAL A 68 4.81 -3.46 -16.49
C VAL A 68 5.41 -2.11 -16.85
N GLN A 69 4.58 -1.09 -16.77
CA GLN A 69 5.01 0.31 -16.92
C GLN A 69 4.72 1.13 -15.65
N ILE A 70 5.61 2.04 -15.31
CA ILE A 70 5.40 3.06 -14.27
C ILE A 70 4.90 4.32 -14.97
N ILE A 71 3.81 4.88 -14.48
CA ILE A 71 3.30 6.18 -14.89
C ILE A 71 3.68 7.19 -13.82
N GLU A 72 4.60 8.06 -14.17
CA GLU A 72 5.22 9.02 -13.26
C GLU A 72 4.23 10.07 -12.77
N VAL A 73 4.44 10.56 -11.55
CA VAL A 73 3.56 11.50 -10.86
C VAL A 73 3.27 12.77 -11.69
N GLU A 74 4.23 13.22 -12.51
CA GLU A 74 4.08 14.38 -13.40
C GLU A 74 2.98 14.21 -14.44
N GLN A 75 2.72 12.99 -14.84
CA GLN A 75 1.72 12.65 -15.84
C GLN A 75 0.30 12.55 -15.25
N LEU A 76 0.17 12.64 -13.91
CA LEU A 76 -1.07 12.37 -13.18
C LEU A 76 -1.52 13.52 -12.26
N GLN A 77 -0.95 14.74 -12.41
CA GLN A 77 -1.12 15.86 -11.47
C GLN A 77 -2.57 16.34 -11.26
N ASN A 78 -3.48 15.99 -12.14
CA ASN A 78 -4.87 16.38 -12.02
C ASN A 78 -5.82 15.35 -12.65
N GLN A 79 -7.10 15.52 -12.42
CA GLN A 79 -8.16 14.63 -12.90
C GLN A 79 -8.15 14.43 -14.43
N ASP A 80 -7.87 15.49 -15.20
CA ASP A 80 -7.83 15.39 -16.66
C ASP A 80 -6.65 14.57 -17.15
N ASN A 81 -5.58 14.48 -16.38
CA ASN A 81 -4.43 13.66 -16.70
C ASN A 81 -4.74 12.16 -16.63
N TYR A 82 -5.58 11.72 -15.68
CA TYR A 82 -6.11 10.34 -15.66
C TYR A 82 -6.88 10.01 -16.94
N ILE A 83 -7.75 10.94 -17.36
CA ILE A 83 -8.54 10.79 -18.58
C ILE A 83 -7.61 10.75 -19.80
N SER A 84 -6.62 11.64 -19.86
CA SER A 84 -5.64 11.72 -20.95
C SER A 84 -4.79 10.47 -21.02
N PHE A 85 -4.35 9.94 -19.87
CA PHE A 85 -3.60 8.69 -19.78
C PHE A 85 -4.40 7.50 -20.35
N PHE A 86 -5.65 7.31 -19.92
CA PHE A 86 -6.48 6.22 -20.43
C PHE A 86 -6.77 6.36 -21.94
N LYS A 87 -7.03 7.58 -22.42
CA LYS A 87 -7.23 7.83 -23.86
C LYS A 87 -5.97 7.55 -24.67
N LYS A 88 -4.81 8.09 -24.26
CA LYS A 88 -3.54 7.94 -24.96
C LYS A 88 -3.17 6.47 -25.16
N ASN A 89 -3.45 5.64 -24.17
CA ASN A 89 -3.17 4.21 -24.20
C ASN A 89 -4.32 3.37 -24.75
N ASN A 90 -5.39 3.98 -25.27
CA ASN A 90 -6.56 3.27 -25.83
C ASN A 90 -7.16 2.24 -24.85
N ILE A 91 -7.14 2.55 -23.54
CA ILE A 91 -7.67 1.66 -22.51
C ILE A 91 -9.18 1.68 -22.55
N THR A 92 -9.80 0.51 -22.60
CA THR A 92 -11.26 0.30 -22.63
C THR A 92 -11.77 -0.45 -21.42
N GLU A 93 -10.95 -1.28 -20.82
CA GLU A 93 -11.27 -2.03 -19.61
C GLU A 93 -10.13 -1.90 -18.59
N ILE A 94 -10.47 -1.73 -17.31
CA ILE A 94 -9.49 -1.69 -16.23
C ILE A 94 -9.79 -2.71 -15.14
N TYR A 95 -8.72 -3.30 -14.62
CA TYR A 95 -8.73 -4.30 -13.56
C TYR A 95 -7.88 -3.78 -12.39
N PHE A 96 -8.44 -3.67 -11.20
CA PHE A 96 -7.72 -3.13 -10.04
C PHE A 96 -8.26 -3.66 -8.72
N CYS A 97 -7.43 -3.69 -7.68
CA CYS A 97 -7.90 -3.91 -6.31
C CYS A 97 -8.51 -2.63 -5.74
N ASP A 98 -9.48 -2.76 -4.85
CA ASP A 98 -10.03 -1.60 -4.13
C ASP A 98 -8.88 -0.78 -3.51
N PRO A 99 -8.68 0.49 -3.91
CA PRO A 99 -7.58 1.31 -3.38
C PRO A 99 -7.71 1.63 -1.89
N VAL A 100 -8.90 1.43 -1.31
CA VAL A 100 -9.23 1.76 0.08
C VAL A 100 -8.94 3.22 0.42
N ASP A 101 -8.93 4.05 -0.61
CA ASP A 101 -8.72 5.49 -0.52
C ASP A 101 -9.83 6.24 -1.27
N TYR A 102 -10.43 7.22 -0.59
CA TYR A 102 -11.56 7.96 -1.14
C TYR A 102 -11.16 8.81 -2.36
N VAL A 103 -10.01 9.49 -2.31
CA VAL A 103 -9.57 10.39 -3.37
C VAL A 103 -9.24 9.61 -4.64
N ILE A 104 -8.50 8.52 -4.51
CA ILE A 104 -8.17 7.64 -5.63
C ILE A 104 -9.44 7.03 -6.23
N THR A 105 -10.34 6.53 -5.39
CA THR A 105 -11.62 5.96 -5.84
C THR A 105 -12.44 6.99 -6.59
N LYS A 106 -12.49 8.24 -6.09
CA LYS A 106 -13.18 9.36 -6.75
C LYS A 106 -12.55 9.68 -8.11
N ARG A 107 -11.22 9.80 -8.20
CA ARG A 107 -10.47 10.06 -9.44
C ARG A 107 -10.73 8.99 -10.50
N LEU A 108 -10.58 7.73 -10.12
CA LEU A 108 -10.89 6.60 -11.01
C LEU A 108 -12.35 6.64 -11.46
N GLY A 109 -13.29 6.83 -10.55
CA GLY A 109 -14.72 6.86 -10.85
C GLY A 109 -15.11 7.96 -11.85
N ILE A 110 -14.52 9.16 -11.73
CA ILE A 110 -14.74 10.26 -12.68
C ILE A 110 -14.17 9.90 -14.05
N ALA A 111 -12.93 9.41 -14.12
CA ALA A 111 -12.26 9.06 -15.38
C ALA A 111 -12.98 7.92 -16.10
N THR A 112 -13.29 6.84 -15.39
CA THR A 112 -13.98 5.67 -15.96
C THR A 112 -15.39 6.01 -16.44
N LYS A 113 -16.14 6.80 -15.69
CA LYS A 113 -17.47 7.26 -16.10
C LYS A 113 -17.42 8.16 -17.35
N LYS A 114 -16.48 9.13 -17.39
CA LYS A 114 -16.32 10.05 -18.52
C LYS A 114 -15.92 9.33 -19.81
N LEU A 115 -15.10 8.29 -19.69
CA LEU A 115 -14.62 7.50 -20.82
C LEU A 115 -15.46 6.24 -21.10
N LYS A 116 -16.46 5.94 -20.27
CA LYS A 116 -17.28 4.74 -20.32
C LYS A 116 -16.45 3.46 -20.30
N LEU A 117 -15.38 3.45 -19.46
CA LEU A 117 -14.54 2.28 -19.32
C LEU A 117 -15.27 1.18 -18.56
N LYS A 118 -15.06 -0.07 -18.97
CA LYS A 118 -15.50 -1.22 -18.20
C LYS A 118 -14.54 -1.45 -17.03
N THR A 119 -15.07 -1.68 -15.84
CA THR A 119 -14.26 -1.75 -14.61
C THR A 119 -14.47 -3.07 -13.89
N TYR A 120 -13.36 -3.68 -13.48
CA TYR A 120 -13.34 -4.90 -12.68
C TYR A 120 -12.56 -4.61 -11.39
N LYS A 121 -13.30 -4.36 -10.32
CA LYS A 121 -12.75 -4.09 -9.01
C LYS A 121 -12.73 -5.38 -8.18
N TYR A 122 -11.56 -5.74 -7.66
CA TYR A 122 -11.36 -6.85 -6.73
C TYR A 122 -11.27 -6.35 -5.29
N ASP A 123 -11.61 -7.20 -4.33
CA ASP A 123 -11.30 -6.93 -2.93
C ASP A 123 -9.78 -6.83 -2.74
N THR A 124 -9.38 -5.92 -1.84
CA THR A 124 -7.97 -5.70 -1.58
C THR A 124 -7.38 -6.77 -0.66
N PRO A 125 -6.19 -7.33 -0.98
CA PRO A 125 -5.46 -8.21 -0.06
C PRO A 125 -4.92 -7.49 1.20
N LEU A 126 -5.08 -6.17 1.30
CA LEU A 126 -4.61 -5.37 2.45
C LEU A 126 -5.29 -5.77 3.77
N PHE A 127 -6.52 -6.29 3.70
CA PHE A 127 -7.30 -6.69 4.86
C PHE A 127 -7.68 -8.16 4.79
N MET A 128 -7.74 -8.81 5.94
CA MET A 128 -8.21 -10.20 6.05
C MET A 128 -9.72 -10.33 5.81
N LEU A 129 -10.47 -9.25 6.04
CA LEU A 129 -11.91 -9.16 5.84
C LEU A 129 -12.22 -8.36 4.59
N ASN A 130 -13.11 -8.87 3.76
CA ASN A 130 -13.68 -8.12 2.65
C ASN A 130 -14.83 -7.21 3.10
N SER A 131 -15.36 -6.40 2.18
CA SER A 131 -16.45 -5.47 2.49
C SER A 131 -17.76 -6.14 2.88
N GLU A 132 -18.02 -7.37 2.43
CA GLU A 132 -19.20 -8.15 2.79
C GLU A 132 -19.05 -8.68 4.22
N ASP A 133 -17.91 -9.26 4.56
CA ASP A 133 -17.58 -9.70 5.92
C ASP A 133 -17.75 -8.58 6.95
N VAL A 134 -17.30 -7.36 6.61
CA VAL A 134 -17.44 -6.19 7.50
C VAL A 134 -18.91 -5.80 7.67
N ARG A 135 -19.68 -5.79 6.59
CA ARG A 135 -21.12 -5.52 6.67
C ARG A 135 -21.84 -6.53 7.56
N ASP A 136 -21.58 -7.82 7.34
CA ASP A 136 -22.22 -8.91 8.11
C ASP A 136 -21.84 -8.83 9.60
N GLU A 137 -20.58 -8.48 9.89
CA GLU A 137 -20.11 -8.37 11.27
C GLU A 137 -20.75 -7.20 12.02
N PHE A 138 -21.04 -6.06 11.34
CA PHE A 138 -21.37 -4.80 12.00
C PHE A 138 -22.77 -4.26 11.71
N SER A 139 -23.45 -4.66 10.63
CA SER A 139 -24.72 -4.05 10.17
C SER A 139 -25.85 -4.06 11.21
N ASN A 140 -25.92 -5.05 12.07
CA ASN A 140 -26.99 -5.23 13.04
C ASN A 140 -26.57 -4.89 14.48
N LYS A 141 -25.43 -4.22 14.69
CA LYS A 141 -24.91 -3.94 16.04
C LYS A 141 -24.98 -2.45 16.36
N LYS A 142 -25.61 -2.13 17.49
CA LYS A 142 -25.65 -0.76 18.01
C LYS A 142 -24.26 -0.28 18.52
N PHE A 143 -23.46 -1.22 19.06
CA PHE A 143 -22.14 -0.93 19.60
C PHE A 143 -21.10 -1.90 19.03
N HIS A 144 -19.92 -1.38 18.76
CA HIS A 144 -18.80 -2.12 18.17
C HIS A 144 -17.65 -2.23 19.18
N PHE A 145 -17.54 -3.40 19.83
CA PHE A 145 -16.47 -3.66 20.79
C PHE A 145 -15.31 -4.37 20.13
N MET A 146 -14.15 -3.70 20.04
CA MET A 146 -12.94 -4.22 19.40
C MET A 146 -12.49 -5.56 20.00
N ALA A 147 -12.52 -5.71 21.32
CA ALA A 147 -12.12 -6.96 21.99
C ALA A 147 -12.98 -8.16 21.56
N ALA A 148 -14.30 -7.96 21.45
CA ALA A 148 -15.22 -9.01 21.02
C ALA A 148 -15.02 -9.34 19.52
N PHE A 149 -14.82 -8.34 18.68
CA PHE A 149 -14.49 -8.50 17.27
C PHE A 149 -13.18 -9.28 17.08
N TYR A 150 -12.09 -8.84 17.72
CA TYR A 150 -10.79 -9.50 17.69
C TYR A 150 -10.86 -10.98 18.08
N LYS A 151 -11.58 -11.29 19.17
CA LYS A 151 -11.79 -12.67 19.63
C LYS A 151 -12.48 -13.54 18.57
N ARG A 152 -13.52 -13.01 17.89
CA ARG A 152 -14.21 -13.74 16.81
C ARG A 152 -13.28 -13.95 15.60
N GLN A 153 -12.48 -12.94 15.21
CA GLN A 153 -11.57 -13.09 14.09
C GLN A 153 -10.45 -14.08 14.38
N ARG A 154 -9.88 -14.08 15.59
CA ARG A 154 -8.89 -15.09 15.99
C ARG A 154 -9.45 -16.51 15.84
N LYS A 155 -10.68 -16.74 16.29
CA LYS A 155 -11.37 -18.04 16.13
C LYS A 155 -11.62 -18.36 14.65
N ARG A 156 -12.13 -17.40 13.88
CA ARG A 156 -12.43 -17.57 12.44
C ARG A 156 -11.22 -18.00 11.62
N TYR A 157 -10.09 -17.38 11.88
CA TYR A 157 -8.86 -17.60 11.13
C TYR A 157 -7.88 -18.56 11.83
N ASN A 158 -8.26 -19.14 12.95
CA ASN A 158 -7.43 -20.03 13.76
C ASN A 158 -6.06 -19.44 14.10
N ILE A 159 -6.01 -18.13 14.45
CA ILE A 159 -4.77 -17.43 14.75
C ILE A 159 -4.46 -17.51 16.23
N LEU A 160 -3.31 -18.11 16.59
CA LEU A 160 -2.87 -18.32 17.97
C LEU A 160 -3.93 -19.02 18.83
N MET A 161 -4.50 -20.10 18.29
CA MET A 161 -5.51 -20.94 18.96
C MET A 161 -4.95 -22.32 19.23
N ASN A 162 -5.32 -22.90 20.35
CA ASN A 162 -5.12 -24.32 20.65
C ASN A 162 -6.24 -25.15 19.98
N ASP A 163 -6.04 -26.48 19.90
CA ASP A 163 -7.00 -27.41 19.27
C ASP A 163 -8.36 -27.43 19.99
N ASP A 164 -8.40 -27.12 21.29
CA ASP A 164 -9.62 -27.03 22.10
C ASP A 164 -10.39 -25.69 21.89
N GLY A 165 -9.89 -24.80 21.02
CA GLY A 165 -10.47 -23.49 20.76
C GLY A 165 -10.18 -22.43 21.83
N SER A 166 -9.27 -22.72 22.77
CA SER A 166 -8.73 -21.73 23.71
C SER A 166 -7.60 -20.92 23.07
N PRO A 167 -7.33 -19.69 23.56
CA PRO A 167 -6.20 -18.89 23.04
C PRO A 167 -4.88 -19.41 23.55
N ILE A 168 -3.84 -19.46 22.69
CA ILE A 168 -2.45 -19.71 23.12
C ILE A 168 -2.04 -18.64 24.13
N GLY A 169 -1.42 -19.07 25.25
CA GLY A 169 -1.06 -18.19 26.34
C GLY A 169 -2.21 -17.83 27.28
N GLU A 170 -3.33 -18.59 27.23
CA GLU A 170 -4.50 -18.49 28.12
C GLU A 170 -5.22 -17.15 28.14
N LYS A 171 -4.79 -16.19 27.31
CA LYS A 171 -5.34 -14.83 27.24
C LYS A 171 -5.71 -14.45 25.81
N TRP A 172 -6.81 -13.73 25.67
CA TRP A 172 -7.24 -13.20 24.38
C TRP A 172 -6.47 -11.98 23.91
N SER A 173 -5.94 -11.19 24.85
CA SER A 173 -5.17 -9.99 24.56
C SER A 173 -4.05 -9.82 25.58
N PHE A 174 -2.91 -9.37 25.08
CA PHE A 174 -1.72 -9.01 25.86
C PHE A 174 -1.48 -7.48 25.86
N ASP A 175 -2.47 -6.69 25.46
CA ASP A 175 -2.37 -5.24 25.33
C ASP A 175 -1.97 -4.53 26.63
N HIS A 176 -2.33 -5.08 27.80
CA HIS A 176 -1.89 -4.59 29.11
C HIS A 176 -0.37 -4.71 29.33
N GLU A 177 0.34 -5.48 28.49
CA GLU A 177 1.80 -5.61 28.50
C GLU A 177 2.48 -4.60 27.55
N ASN A 178 1.71 -3.98 26.68
CA ASN A 178 2.16 -2.89 25.84
C ASN A 178 2.69 -1.73 26.71
N ARG A 179 3.83 -1.17 26.40
CA ARG A 179 4.53 -0.12 27.16
C ARG A 179 5.22 -0.58 28.45
N LYS A 180 5.34 -1.87 28.73
CA LYS A 180 6.27 -2.36 29.74
C LYS A 180 7.70 -2.17 29.26
N ARG A 181 8.60 -1.88 30.22
CA ARG A 181 10.04 -1.84 29.91
C ARG A 181 10.52 -3.20 29.45
N PHE A 182 11.48 -3.21 28.53
CA PHE A 182 12.17 -4.44 28.12
C PHE A 182 12.82 -5.11 29.34
N PRO A 183 12.70 -6.43 29.50
CA PRO A 183 13.28 -7.15 30.64
C PRO A 183 14.81 -6.99 30.67
N LYS A 184 15.39 -6.68 31.84
CA LYS A 184 16.83 -6.45 31.98
C LYS A 184 17.72 -7.67 31.65
N ASN A 185 17.14 -8.87 31.72
CA ASN A 185 17.83 -10.13 31.48
C ASN A 185 17.55 -10.73 30.08
N MET A 186 16.95 -9.95 29.19
CA MET A 186 16.68 -10.36 27.81
C MET A 186 17.53 -9.48 26.88
N GLU A 187 18.30 -10.10 26.01
CA GLU A 187 19.02 -9.39 24.96
C GLU A 187 18.05 -8.95 23.86
N ALA A 188 18.26 -7.76 23.33
CA ALA A 188 17.50 -7.28 22.18
C ALA A 188 17.85 -8.14 20.95
N PRO A 189 16.88 -8.44 20.07
CA PRO A 189 17.18 -9.11 18.81
C PRO A 189 18.19 -8.30 17.98
N GLU A 190 19.07 -9.01 17.27
CA GLU A 190 19.95 -8.35 16.31
C GLU A 190 19.15 -7.61 15.25
N ILE A 191 19.60 -6.40 14.91
CA ILE A 191 19.01 -5.63 13.83
C ILE A 191 19.44 -6.29 12.51
N PRO A 192 18.52 -6.77 11.67
CA PRO A 192 18.89 -7.40 10.41
C PRO A 192 19.59 -6.39 9.50
N ALA A 193 20.68 -6.81 8.87
CA ALA A 193 21.31 -6.02 7.83
C ALA A 193 20.33 -5.81 6.66
N ILE A 194 20.21 -4.57 6.23
CA ILE A 194 19.37 -4.23 5.07
C ILE A 194 20.26 -4.32 3.84
N ASP A 195 19.96 -5.26 2.95
CA ASP A 195 20.55 -5.32 1.62
C ASP A 195 19.65 -4.53 0.65
N TYR A 196 20.23 -3.55 -0.04
CA TYR A 196 19.52 -2.74 -1.02
C TYR A 196 20.39 -2.50 -2.27
N GLN A 197 19.73 -2.37 -3.42
CA GLN A 197 20.42 -2.08 -4.67
C GLN A 197 20.88 -0.60 -4.66
N GLU A 198 22.18 -0.40 -4.55
CA GLU A 198 22.78 0.93 -4.36
C GLU A 198 22.51 1.88 -5.52
N ASP A 199 22.54 1.40 -6.76
CA ASP A 199 22.26 2.18 -7.97
C ASP A 199 20.81 2.71 -8.01
N ILE A 200 19.82 1.90 -7.68
CA ILE A 200 18.41 2.31 -7.58
C ILE A 200 18.24 3.32 -6.45
N PHE A 201 18.87 3.07 -5.31
CA PHE A 201 18.84 4.00 -4.19
C PHE A 201 19.44 5.36 -4.55
N VAL A 202 20.63 5.41 -5.14
CA VAL A 202 21.31 6.64 -5.54
C VAL A 202 20.50 7.41 -6.58
N LYS A 203 19.90 6.73 -7.55
CA LYS A 203 18.99 7.32 -8.55
C LYS A 203 17.85 8.09 -7.85
N HIS A 204 17.13 7.44 -6.94
CA HIS A 204 15.99 8.04 -6.25
C HIS A 204 16.40 9.09 -5.22
N LYS A 205 17.53 8.91 -4.54
CA LYS A 205 18.10 9.93 -3.65
C LYS A 205 18.34 11.24 -4.39
N ASN A 206 19.00 11.20 -5.55
CA ASN A 206 19.28 12.38 -6.36
C ASN A 206 17.99 13.04 -6.87
N HIS A 207 17.01 12.24 -7.31
CA HIS A 207 15.70 12.73 -7.72
C HIS A 207 15.00 13.48 -6.58
N ILE A 208 15.02 12.92 -5.36
CA ILE A 208 14.38 13.56 -4.20
C ILE A 208 15.08 14.85 -3.80
N LEU A 209 16.40 14.87 -3.78
CA LEU A 209 17.17 16.06 -3.43
C LEU A 209 16.93 17.22 -4.40
N SER A 210 16.70 16.93 -5.69
CA SER A 210 16.40 17.94 -6.68
C SER A 210 14.94 18.40 -6.64
N ARG A 211 13.99 17.45 -6.63
CA ARG A 211 12.57 17.74 -6.83
C ARG A 211 11.81 18.08 -5.54
N TYR A 212 12.18 17.40 -4.46
CA TYR A 212 11.52 17.54 -3.15
C TYR A 212 12.42 18.25 -2.13
N SER A 213 13.27 19.16 -2.60
CA SER A 213 14.27 19.88 -1.77
C SER A 213 13.63 20.58 -0.56
N LEU A 214 12.42 21.14 -0.72
CA LEU A 214 11.67 21.85 0.32
C LEU A 214 10.89 20.94 1.26
N ASN A 215 10.77 19.64 0.96
CA ASN A 215 10.08 18.70 1.83
C ASN A 215 10.88 18.45 3.11
N PRO A 216 10.22 18.13 4.25
CA PRO A 216 10.90 17.83 5.50
C PRO A 216 11.81 16.60 5.40
N GLY A 217 12.82 16.53 6.27
CA GLY A 217 13.81 15.47 6.33
C GLY A 217 15.15 15.88 5.73
N THR A 218 16.18 15.87 6.56
CA THR A 218 17.58 16.18 6.19
C THR A 218 18.38 14.92 5.87
N CYS A 219 18.04 13.79 6.49
CA CYS A 219 18.68 12.49 6.29
C CYS A 219 17.74 11.55 5.51
N LEU A 220 18.22 10.95 4.42
CA LEU A 220 17.48 9.98 3.61
C LEU A 220 17.65 8.54 4.12
N LEU A 221 18.62 8.30 5.00
CA LEU A 221 18.77 7.05 5.75
C LEU A 221 18.98 7.44 7.20
N TYR A 222 18.03 7.09 8.06
CA TYR A 222 18.26 7.09 9.49
C TYR A 222 19.06 5.83 9.81
N THR A 223 20.31 6.02 10.25
CA THR A 223 21.06 4.96 10.90
C THR A 223 20.51 4.75 12.31
N SER A 224 20.80 3.60 12.93
CA SER A 224 20.35 3.21 14.26
C SER A 224 20.65 4.22 15.39
N ASP A 225 21.45 5.24 15.13
CA ASP A 225 21.89 6.25 16.11
C ASP A 225 20.81 7.30 16.42
N ALA A 226 19.71 7.35 15.67
CA ALA A 226 18.58 8.25 15.95
C ALA A 226 17.69 7.80 17.14
N ALA A 227 18.00 6.69 17.79
CA ALA A 227 17.28 6.18 18.94
C ALA A 227 17.91 6.63 20.29
N ASP A 228 19.06 7.32 20.26
CA ASP A 228 19.81 7.72 21.45
C ASP A 228 19.69 9.23 21.78
N GLU A 229 18.84 10.01 21.08
CA GLU A 229 18.52 11.40 21.44
C GLU A 229 17.19 11.54 22.19
#